data_2db690bd9b7414ae0eb6a4380c03d575
#
_entry.id   2db690bd9b7414ae0eb6a4380c03d575
#
_cell.length_a   1.000
_cell.length_b   1.000
_cell.length_c   1.000
_cell.angle_alpha   90.00
_cell.angle_beta   90.00
_cell.angle_gamma   90.00
#
_symmetry.space_group_name_H-M   'P 1'
#
loop_
_entity.id
_entity.type
_entity.pdbx_description
1 polymer ?
#
loop_
_entity_poly.entity_id
_entity_poly.type
_entity_poly.pdbx_seq_one_letter_code
_entity_poly.pdbx_strand_id
1 'polypeptide(L)'
;MALSVSEMEYEHREVALRNKPQAMLEASPKGTVPVFVTEDDKVIDESLAIMHMALTYNDPKNWMRDTTGKTQDFIRSMDETFKHHLDRYKYASRYEANAQRGSVNLLHRAEAVKCLQKWETALAETKYLIDDAQSIADIATFPFIRQFAATEPEWWQSKPLPNVALWLTGLIESPLFQTIMVKHPLWVETPEE
;
A
#
# COMPACT_ATOMS: atom_id res chain seq x y z
N MET A 1 -5.41 3.25 -6.78
CA MET A 1 -6.68 3.74 -6.20
C MET A 1 -6.76 5.28 -6.23
N ALA A 2 -5.78 6.02 -5.69
CA ALA A 2 -5.84 7.50 -5.70
C ALA A 2 -5.94 8.07 -7.13
N LEU A 3 -5.08 7.65 -8.06
CA LEU A 3 -5.16 8.04 -9.48
C LEU A 3 -6.52 7.72 -10.10
N SER A 4 -7.08 6.55 -9.82
CA SER A 4 -8.40 6.16 -10.33
C SER A 4 -9.54 7.01 -9.75
N VAL A 5 -9.45 7.39 -8.46
CA VAL A 5 -10.48 8.23 -7.82
C VAL A 5 -10.38 9.68 -8.25
N SER A 6 -9.18 10.17 -8.49
CA SER A 6 -8.97 11.55 -8.97
C SER A 6 -9.39 11.77 -10.43
N GLU A 7 -9.70 10.68 -11.16
CA GLU A 7 -10.02 10.74 -12.59
C GLU A 7 -8.90 11.38 -13.43
N MET A 8 -7.68 11.37 -12.91
CA MET A 8 -6.50 11.86 -13.63
C MET A 8 -6.18 10.88 -14.76
N GLU A 9 -6.05 11.39 -15.97
CA GLU A 9 -5.59 10.60 -17.11
C GLU A 9 -4.09 10.33 -17.00
N TYR A 10 -3.66 9.10 -17.26
CA TYR A 10 -2.26 8.69 -17.26
C TYR A 10 -2.03 7.47 -18.14
N GLU A 11 -0.84 7.33 -18.67
CA GLU A 11 -0.38 6.11 -19.31
C GLU A 11 0.11 5.12 -18.24
N HIS A 12 -0.50 3.92 -18.19
CA HIS A 12 -0.05 2.86 -17.30
C HIS A 12 1.04 2.03 -17.99
N ARG A 13 2.25 2.02 -17.43
CA ARG A 13 3.37 1.21 -17.88
C ARG A 13 3.66 0.10 -16.87
N GLU A 14 3.09 -1.10 -17.09
CA GLU A 14 3.36 -2.26 -16.23
C GLU A 14 4.78 -2.76 -16.44
N VAL A 15 5.51 -3.00 -15.35
CA VAL A 15 6.92 -3.38 -15.39
C VAL A 15 7.22 -4.68 -14.65
N ALA A 16 8.13 -5.49 -15.18
CA ALA A 16 8.66 -6.65 -14.48
C ALA A 16 9.79 -6.21 -13.53
N LEU A 17 9.61 -6.34 -12.21
CA LEU A 17 10.59 -5.89 -11.21
C LEU A 17 11.97 -6.54 -11.35
N ARG A 18 12.06 -7.72 -12.00
CA ARG A 18 13.32 -8.42 -12.26
C ARG A 18 14.02 -7.94 -13.53
N ASN A 19 13.30 -7.27 -14.41
CA ASN A 19 13.78 -6.74 -15.68
C ASN A 19 13.12 -5.38 -15.91
N LYS A 20 13.64 -4.35 -15.24
CA LYS A 20 13.09 -3.00 -15.30
C LYS A 20 13.50 -2.33 -16.60
N PRO A 21 12.59 -1.63 -17.29
CA PRO A 21 12.91 -0.85 -18.48
C PRO A 21 13.97 0.21 -18.20
N GLN A 22 14.82 0.49 -19.19
CA GLN A 22 15.87 1.50 -19.07
C GLN A 22 15.28 2.90 -18.78
N ALA A 23 14.22 3.28 -19.47
CA ALA A 23 13.53 4.55 -19.25
C ALA A 23 13.04 4.73 -17.80
N MET A 24 12.60 3.64 -17.12
CA MET A 24 12.23 3.71 -15.71
C MET A 24 13.45 3.98 -14.81
N LEU A 25 14.61 3.35 -15.10
CA LEU A 25 15.83 3.52 -14.31
C LEU A 25 16.45 4.91 -14.52
N GLU A 26 16.30 5.50 -15.70
CA GLU A 26 16.70 6.86 -16.01
C GLU A 26 15.82 7.88 -15.29
N ALA A 27 14.50 7.66 -15.28
CA ALA A 27 13.57 8.50 -14.54
C ALA A 27 13.76 8.42 -13.01
N SER A 28 13.97 7.21 -12.47
CA SER A 28 14.20 7.01 -11.03
C SER A 28 15.32 6.00 -10.79
N PRO A 29 16.54 6.47 -10.52
CA PRO A 29 17.71 5.62 -10.25
C PRO A 29 17.57 4.69 -9.04
N LYS A 30 16.63 4.98 -8.11
CA LYS A 30 16.26 4.06 -7.02
C LYS A 30 15.75 2.72 -7.57
N GLY A 31 15.17 2.72 -8.78
CA GLY A 31 14.59 1.54 -9.40
C GLY A 31 13.47 0.89 -8.58
N THR A 32 12.79 1.65 -7.73
CA THR A 32 11.61 1.21 -6.97
C THR A 32 10.33 1.59 -7.71
N VAL A 33 9.23 0.89 -7.44
CA VAL A 33 7.90 1.22 -7.95
C VAL A 33 7.01 1.66 -6.78
N PRO A 34 6.04 2.56 -7.03
CA PRO A 34 5.71 3.22 -8.30
C PRO A 34 6.65 4.39 -8.65
N VAL A 35 6.72 4.74 -9.93
CA VAL A 35 7.29 5.98 -10.43
C VAL A 35 6.23 6.67 -11.28
N PHE A 36 6.02 7.95 -11.08
CA PHE A 36 5.12 8.78 -11.87
C PHE A 36 5.91 9.94 -12.49
N VAL A 37 5.78 10.11 -13.79
CA VAL A 37 6.39 11.23 -14.53
C VAL A 37 5.25 12.13 -14.99
N THR A 38 5.31 13.40 -14.65
CA THR A 38 4.32 14.41 -15.04
C THR A 38 4.59 14.92 -16.46
N GLU A 39 3.64 15.63 -17.07
CA GLU A 39 3.80 16.21 -18.40
C GLU A 39 4.95 17.24 -18.49
N ASP A 40 5.34 17.85 -17.38
CA ASP A 40 6.49 18.76 -17.25
C ASP A 40 7.78 18.05 -16.80
N ASP A 41 7.89 16.73 -17.06
CA ASP A 41 9.03 15.86 -16.77
C ASP A 41 9.42 15.77 -15.29
N LYS A 42 8.54 16.13 -14.37
CA LYS A 42 8.78 16.01 -12.95
C LYS A 42 8.54 14.57 -12.49
N VAL A 43 9.53 13.99 -11.83
CA VAL A 43 9.47 12.61 -11.32
C VAL A 43 9.00 12.58 -9.87
N ILE A 44 8.02 11.72 -9.59
CA ILE A 44 7.51 11.42 -8.24
C ILE A 44 7.63 9.92 -8.02
N ASP A 45 8.47 9.50 -7.09
CA ASP A 45 8.84 8.10 -6.89
C ASP A 45 8.42 7.52 -5.52
N GLU A 46 7.58 8.25 -4.76
CA GLU A 46 7.01 7.78 -3.51
C GLU A 46 5.49 7.64 -3.63
N SER A 47 4.95 6.44 -3.30
CA SER A 47 3.52 6.14 -3.47
C SER A 47 2.61 7.14 -2.76
N LEU A 48 2.97 7.59 -1.55
CA LEU A 48 2.19 8.57 -0.81
C LEU A 48 2.21 9.95 -1.49
N ALA A 49 3.35 10.37 -2.04
CA ALA A 49 3.46 11.63 -2.78
C ALA A 49 2.62 11.59 -4.07
N ILE A 50 2.60 10.46 -4.79
CA ILE A 50 1.72 10.25 -5.95
C ILE A 50 0.25 10.31 -5.54
N MET A 51 -0.13 9.70 -4.40
CA MET A 51 -1.50 9.77 -3.88
C MET A 51 -1.90 11.22 -3.56
N HIS A 52 -1.04 11.97 -2.89
CA HIS A 52 -1.29 13.39 -2.59
C HIS A 52 -1.39 14.23 -3.85
N MET A 53 -0.51 14.03 -4.82
CA MET A 53 -0.58 14.73 -6.11
C MET A 53 -1.93 14.47 -6.80
N ALA A 54 -2.33 13.21 -6.93
CA ALA A 54 -3.58 12.81 -7.57
C ALA A 54 -4.81 13.42 -6.86
N LEU A 55 -4.85 13.35 -5.53
CA LEU A 55 -5.98 13.88 -4.75
C LEU A 55 -5.95 15.42 -4.64
N THR A 56 -4.79 16.05 -4.80
CA THR A 56 -4.71 17.53 -4.93
C THR A 56 -5.27 17.99 -6.29
N TYR A 57 -5.07 17.19 -7.34
CA TYR A 57 -5.67 17.44 -8.64
C TYR A 57 -7.21 17.36 -8.58
N ASN A 58 -7.74 16.28 -8.01
CA ASN A 58 -9.19 16.09 -7.80
C ASN A 58 -9.46 15.06 -6.71
N ASP A 59 -10.23 15.44 -5.68
CA ASP A 59 -10.62 14.55 -4.58
C ASP A 59 -12.15 14.46 -4.43
N PRO A 60 -12.86 13.84 -5.39
CA PRO A 60 -14.32 13.80 -5.39
C PRO A 60 -14.90 13.00 -4.22
N LYS A 61 -14.07 12.18 -3.55
CA LYS A 61 -14.45 11.40 -2.37
C LYS A 61 -14.01 12.03 -1.05
N ASN A 62 -13.39 13.21 -1.11
CA ASN A 62 -12.91 13.95 0.05
C ASN A 62 -12.02 13.08 0.98
N TRP A 63 -11.09 12.34 0.39
CA TRP A 63 -10.18 11.46 1.13
C TRP A 63 -9.16 12.20 1.98
N MET A 64 -8.83 13.45 1.59
CA MET A 64 -7.89 14.31 2.33
C MET A 64 -8.55 15.21 3.39
N ARG A 65 -9.79 14.94 3.79
CA ARG A 65 -10.58 15.78 4.71
C ARG A 65 -10.08 15.89 6.15
N ASP A 66 -9.18 14.98 6.59
CA ASP A 66 -8.73 14.97 7.97
C ASP A 66 -7.88 16.20 8.32
N THR A 67 -8.37 16.98 9.26
CA THR A 67 -7.70 18.16 9.82
C THR A 67 -7.18 17.92 11.25
N THR A 68 -7.39 16.71 11.79
CA THR A 68 -7.04 16.37 13.19
C THR A 68 -5.64 15.81 13.33
N GLY A 69 -4.99 15.42 12.23
CA GLY A 69 -3.68 14.78 12.22
C GLY A 69 -3.72 13.26 12.40
N LYS A 70 -4.89 12.64 12.56
CA LYS A 70 -5.03 11.18 12.68
C LYS A 70 -4.48 10.45 11.47
N THR A 71 -4.72 10.98 10.27
CA THR A 71 -4.19 10.43 9.01
C THR A 71 -2.67 10.28 9.06
N GLN A 72 -1.96 11.34 9.41
CA GLN A 72 -0.51 11.33 9.51
C GLN A 72 -0.01 10.36 10.58
N ASP A 73 -0.75 10.22 11.68
CA ASP A 73 -0.40 9.30 12.76
C ASP A 73 -0.55 7.83 12.34
N PHE A 74 -1.57 7.48 11.54
CA PHE A 74 -1.71 6.13 10.99
C PHE A 74 -0.60 5.84 9.97
N ILE A 75 -0.36 6.75 9.03
CA ILE A 75 0.67 6.59 7.99
C ILE A 75 2.06 6.47 8.63
N ARG A 76 2.40 7.32 9.58
CA ARG A 76 3.67 7.28 10.32
C ARG A 76 3.85 5.96 11.07
N SER A 77 2.84 5.51 11.82
CA SER A 77 2.88 4.21 12.49
C SER A 77 3.08 3.05 11.52
N MET A 78 2.49 3.14 10.33
CA MET A 78 2.69 2.15 9.27
C MET A 78 4.13 2.17 8.77
N ASP A 79 4.67 3.33 8.44
CA ASP A 79 5.98 3.48 7.81
C ASP A 79 7.15 3.21 8.76
N GLU A 80 7.10 3.77 9.97
CA GLU A 80 8.21 3.72 10.92
C GLU A 80 8.27 2.39 11.70
N THR A 81 7.12 1.75 11.95
CA THR A 81 7.08 0.59 12.84
C THR A 81 6.54 -0.65 12.15
N PHE A 82 5.34 -0.60 11.60
CA PHE A 82 4.68 -1.80 11.07
C PHE A 82 5.42 -2.41 9.89
N LYS A 83 5.84 -1.61 8.91
CA LYS A 83 6.59 -2.09 7.74
C LYS A 83 7.89 -2.80 8.12
N HIS A 84 8.58 -2.32 9.14
CA HIS A 84 9.78 -2.96 9.66
C HIS A 84 9.48 -4.40 10.12
N HIS A 85 8.39 -4.59 10.87
CA HIS A 85 8.00 -5.90 11.35
C HIS A 85 7.41 -6.77 10.25
N LEU A 86 6.60 -6.20 9.35
CA LEU A 86 6.05 -6.91 8.19
C LEU A 86 7.16 -7.51 7.32
N ASP A 87 8.19 -6.73 7.00
CA ASP A 87 9.27 -7.20 6.13
C ASP A 87 10.05 -8.35 6.77
N ARG A 88 10.39 -8.26 8.05
CA ARG A 88 11.08 -9.31 8.80
C ARG A 88 10.21 -10.52 9.07
N TYR A 89 8.93 -10.33 9.27
CA TYR A 89 7.97 -11.43 9.39
C TYR A 89 7.89 -12.23 8.10
N LYS A 90 7.66 -11.54 6.98
CA LYS A 90 7.41 -12.15 5.66
C LYS A 90 8.67 -12.71 5.00
N TYR A 91 9.81 -12.08 5.23
CA TYR A 91 11.07 -12.41 4.58
C TYR A 91 12.17 -12.75 5.58
N ALA A 92 11.87 -13.60 6.58
CA ALA A 92 12.80 -14.00 7.63
C ALA A 92 14.18 -14.42 7.09
N SER A 93 14.22 -15.13 5.96
CA SER A 93 15.47 -15.55 5.31
C SER A 93 16.39 -14.44 4.79
N ARG A 94 15.93 -13.19 4.77
CA ARG A 94 16.79 -12.02 4.45
C ARG A 94 17.53 -11.50 5.68
N TYR A 95 17.07 -11.85 6.87
CA TYR A 95 17.53 -11.27 8.14
C TYR A 95 18.10 -12.30 9.09
N GLU A 96 17.79 -13.58 8.90
CA GLU A 96 18.20 -14.68 9.77
C GLU A 96 19.01 -15.73 8.99
N ALA A 97 20.25 -15.95 9.40
CA ALA A 97 21.19 -16.82 8.69
C ALA A 97 20.69 -18.28 8.52
N ASN A 98 19.85 -18.77 9.45
CA ASN A 98 19.34 -20.14 9.43
C ASN A 98 17.90 -20.26 8.90
N ALA A 99 17.25 -19.15 8.51
CA ALA A 99 15.90 -19.17 8.00
C ALA A 99 15.88 -19.57 6.52
N GLN A 100 15.02 -20.50 6.17
CA GLN A 100 14.81 -20.93 4.79
C GLN A 100 13.88 -19.96 4.06
N ARG A 101 13.95 -19.97 2.73
CA ARG A 101 13.01 -19.18 1.90
C ARG A 101 11.57 -19.63 2.17
N GLY A 102 10.71 -18.67 2.51
CA GLY A 102 9.32 -18.93 2.87
C GLY A 102 9.09 -19.13 4.37
N SER A 103 10.16 -19.19 5.19
CA SER A 103 10.02 -19.15 6.64
C SER A 103 9.49 -17.79 7.09
N VAL A 104 8.71 -17.79 8.17
CA VAL A 104 8.17 -16.60 8.82
C VAL A 104 8.79 -16.41 10.20
N ASN A 105 8.96 -15.16 10.62
CA ASN A 105 9.42 -14.86 11.98
C ASN A 105 8.23 -14.50 12.87
N LEU A 106 7.87 -15.40 13.79
CA LEU A 106 6.71 -15.25 14.66
C LEU A 106 6.85 -14.13 15.71
N LEU A 107 8.08 -13.78 16.10
CA LEU A 107 8.30 -12.62 16.99
C LEU A 107 7.92 -11.33 16.27
N HIS A 108 8.35 -11.16 15.02
CA HIS A 108 7.97 -10.02 14.23
C HIS A 108 6.48 -10.00 13.87
N ARG A 109 5.83 -11.16 13.70
CA ARG A 109 4.37 -11.26 13.61
C ARG A 109 3.69 -10.69 14.86
N ALA A 110 4.14 -11.09 16.04
CA ALA A 110 3.57 -10.62 17.31
C ALA A 110 3.74 -9.11 17.49
N GLU A 111 4.90 -8.55 17.15
CA GLU A 111 5.13 -7.10 17.19
C GLU A 111 4.27 -6.34 16.17
N ALA A 112 4.12 -6.87 14.95
CA ALA A 112 3.22 -6.30 13.95
C ALA A 112 1.75 -6.30 14.43
N VAL A 113 1.29 -7.35 15.11
CA VAL A 113 -0.04 -7.38 15.74
C VAL A 113 -0.19 -6.29 16.80
N LYS A 114 0.83 -6.05 17.63
CA LYS A 114 0.80 -4.94 18.61
C LYS A 114 0.67 -3.57 17.91
N CYS A 115 1.38 -3.35 16.81
CA CYS A 115 1.23 -2.13 16.01
C CYS A 115 -0.22 -1.97 15.53
N LEU A 116 -0.84 -3.06 15.04
CA LEU A 116 -2.21 -3.05 14.52
C LEU A 116 -3.29 -2.86 15.57
N GLN A 117 -3.00 -2.92 16.88
CA GLN A 117 -3.99 -2.61 17.93
C GLN A 117 -4.56 -1.20 17.79
N LYS A 118 -3.77 -0.25 17.29
CA LYS A 118 -4.24 1.10 16.99
C LYS A 118 -5.35 1.10 15.91
N TRP A 119 -5.17 0.29 14.85
CA TRP A 119 -6.20 0.09 13.81
C TRP A 119 -7.42 -0.62 14.37
N GLU A 120 -7.21 -1.69 15.13
CA GLU A 120 -8.28 -2.46 15.75
C GLU A 120 -9.16 -1.60 16.64
N THR A 121 -8.55 -0.71 17.46
CA THR A 121 -9.28 0.21 18.34
C THR A 121 -10.06 1.25 17.54
N ALA A 122 -9.46 1.86 16.52
CA ALA A 122 -10.15 2.86 15.70
C ALA A 122 -11.35 2.24 14.95
N LEU A 123 -11.14 1.05 14.36
CA LEU A 123 -12.16 0.34 13.60
C LEU A 123 -13.25 -0.32 14.48
N ALA A 124 -13.07 -0.37 15.78
CA ALA A 124 -14.16 -0.71 16.72
C ALA A 124 -15.15 0.43 16.93
N GLU A 125 -14.74 1.68 16.68
CA GLU A 125 -15.54 2.88 16.88
C GLU A 125 -16.17 3.38 15.57
N THR A 126 -15.46 3.26 14.45
CA THR A 126 -15.88 3.79 13.15
C THR A 126 -15.64 2.76 12.04
N LYS A 127 -16.36 2.92 10.92
CA LYS A 127 -16.25 2.01 9.78
C LYS A 127 -14.89 2.04 9.09
N TYR A 128 -14.20 3.20 9.13
CA TYR A 128 -12.87 3.42 8.57
C TYR A 128 -11.97 4.12 9.59
N LEU A 129 -10.70 4.30 9.28
CA LEU A 129 -9.69 4.73 10.26
C LEU A 129 -9.92 6.12 10.86
N ILE A 130 -10.58 7.02 10.15
CA ILE A 130 -10.82 8.40 10.59
C ILE A 130 -12.26 8.59 11.07
N ASP A 131 -13.22 8.05 10.32
CA ASP A 131 -14.66 8.13 10.55
C ASP A 131 -15.40 7.06 9.73
N ASP A 132 -16.68 7.24 9.43
CA ASP A 132 -17.50 6.28 8.67
C ASP A 132 -17.34 6.34 7.15
N ALA A 133 -16.44 7.18 6.63
CA ALA A 133 -16.10 7.25 5.22
C ALA A 133 -14.61 6.93 4.97
N GLN A 134 -14.31 6.35 3.81
CA GLN A 134 -12.91 6.09 3.42
C GLN A 134 -12.10 7.38 3.39
N SER A 135 -10.84 7.28 3.78
CA SER A 135 -9.85 8.35 3.76
C SER A 135 -8.54 7.91 3.13
N ILE A 136 -7.64 8.84 2.89
CA ILE A 136 -6.28 8.52 2.45
C ILE A 136 -5.54 7.64 3.48
N ALA A 137 -5.86 7.72 4.78
CA ALA A 137 -5.28 6.84 5.81
C ALA A 137 -5.58 5.37 5.51
N ASP A 138 -6.82 5.05 5.13
CA ASP A 138 -7.22 3.69 4.77
C ASP A 138 -6.46 3.21 3.56
N ILE A 139 -6.44 4.01 2.50
CA ILE A 139 -5.87 3.62 1.20
C ILE A 139 -4.34 3.53 1.24
N ALA A 140 -3.67 4.35 2.04
CA ALA A 140 -2.22 4.32 2.20
C ALA A 140 -1.75 3.11 3.04
N THR A 141 -2.56 2.63 3.97
CA THR A 141 -2.13 1.61 4.94
C THR A 141 -2.59 0.19 4.59
N PHE A 142 -3.79 0.02 4.00
CA PHE A 142 -4.36 -1.30 3.76
C PHE A 142 -3.51 -2.23 2.88
N PRO A 143 -2.72 -1.78 1.88
CA PRO A 143 -1.92 -2.69 1.07
C PRO A 143 -0.88 -3.47 1.87
N PHE A 144 -0.35 -2.87 2.94
CA PHE A 144 0.63 -3.49 3.83
C PHE A 144 -0.06 -4.49 4.77
N ILE A 145 -1.24 -4.15 5.29
CA ILE A 145 -2.05 -5.06 6.11
C ILE A 145 -2.54 -6.23 5.27
N ARG A 146 -2.91 -6.03 4.01
CA ARG A 146 -3.21 -7.10 3.05
C ARG A 146 -2.02 -8.05 2.87
N GLN A 147 -0.80 -7.52 2.73
CA GLN A 147 0.40 -8.35 2.65
C GLN A 147 0.64 -9.15 3.94
N PHE A 148 0.41 -8.54 5.10
CA PHE A 148 0.53 -9.18 6.39
C PHE A 148 -0.44 -10.35 6.53
N ALA A 149 -1.71 -10.13 6.24
CA ALA A 149 -2.76 -11.15 6.26
C ALA A 149 -2.49 -12.31 5.30
N ALA A 150 -1.95 -12.01 4.12
CA ALA A 150 -1.62 -13.00 3.10
C ALA A 150 -0.35 -13.83 3.38
N THR A 151 0.44 -13.49 4.39
CA THR A 151 1.67 -14.21 4.74
C THR A 151 1.36 -15.57 5.40
N GLU A 152 0.40 -15.61 6.32
CA GLU A 152 -0.12 -16.82 6.94
C GLU A 152 -1.66 -16.81 6.95
N PRO A 153 -2.31 -17.18 5.83
CA PRO A 153 -3.77 -17.05 5.69
C PRO A 153 -4.56 -17.85 6.72
N GLU A 154 -4.11 -19.06 7.07
CA GLU A 154 -4.77 -19.92 8.07
C GLU A 154 -4.76 -19.28 9.47
N TRP A 155 -3.61 -18.70 9.85
CA TRP A 155 -3.53 -17.95 11.11
C TRP A 155 -4.42 -16.70 11.08
N TRP A 156 -4.43 -15.96 9.98
CA TRP A 156 -5.27 -14.77 9.83
C TRP A 156 -6.77 -15.09 9.91
N GLN A 157 -7.19 -16.27 9.42
CA GLN A 157 -8.58 -16.74 9.53
C GLN A 157 -9.03 -16.94 10.99
N SER A 158 -8.11 -17.12 11.96
CA SER A 158 -8.47 -17.12 13.38
C SER A 158 -8.92 -15.76 13.92
N LYS A 159 -8.89 -14.71 13.07
CA LYS A 159 -9.31 -13.34 13.35
C LYS A 159 -8.65 -12.74 14.60
N PRO A 160 -7.31 -12.71 14.67
CA PRO A 160 -6.60 -12.11 15.80
C PRO A 160 -6.92 -10.63 16.00
N LEU A 161 -7.42 -9.97 14.96
CA LEU A 161 -7.82 -8.56 14.88
C LEU A 161 -9.13 -8.48 14.06
N PRO A 162 -10.30 -8.73 14.68
CA PRO A 162 -11.55 -8.93 13.97
C PRO A 162 -12.04 -7.67 13.22
N ASN A 163 -11.88 -6.47 13.78
CA ASN A 163 -12.28 -5.23 13.11
C ASN A 163 -11.37 -4.90 11.93
N VAL A 164 -10.05 -5.09 12.10
CA VAL A 164 -9.08 -4.97 10.99
C VAL A 164 -9.38 -5.98 9.89
N ALA A 165 -9.74 -7.22 10.24
CA ALA A 165 -10.08 -8.24 9.26
C ALA A 165 -11.33 -7.89 8.45
N LEU A 166 -12.37 -7.37 9.11
CA LEU A 166 -13.61 -6.91 8.46
C LEU A 166 -13.34 -5.72 7.52
N TRP A 167 -12.63 -4.71 8.01
CA TRP A 167 -12.23 -3.54 7.23
C TRP A 167 -11.39 -3.92 6.00
N LEU A 168 -10.39 -4.80 6.19
CA LEU A 168 -9.54 -5.27 5.10
C LEU A 168 -10.35 -6.01 4.03
N THR A 169 -11.26 -6.89 4.44
CA THR A 169 -12.15 -7.62 3.53
C THR A 169 -12.99 -6.65 2.70
N GLY A 170 -13.61 -5.66 3.35
CA GLY A 170 -14.42 -4.66 2.65
C GLY A 170 -13.64 -3.83 1.63
N LEU A 171 -12.36 -3.53 1.90
CA LEU A 171 -11.49 -2.82 0.96
C LEU A 171 -11.09 -3.71 -0.22
N ILE A 172 -10.74 -4.98 0.03
CA ILE A 172 -10.37 -5.96 -1.01
C ILE A 172 -11.55 -6.26 -1.94
N GLU A 173 -12.76 -6.36 -1.40
CA GLU A 173 -13.99 -6.64 -2.15
C GLU A 173 -14.57 -5.39 -2.84
N SER A 174 -14.02 -4.21 -2.55
CA SER A 174 -14.53 -2.96 -3.14
C SER A 174 -14.38 -2.96 -4.67
N PRO A 175 -15.37 -2.43 -5.41
CA PRO A 175 -15.28 -2.31 -6.89
C PRO A 175 -14.03 -1.56 -7.32
N LEU A 176 -13.63 -0.50 -6.60
CA LEU A 176 -12.44 0.27 -6.87
C LEU A 176 -11.17 -0.60 -6.81
N PHE A 177 -11.03 -1.42 -5.76
CA PHE A 177 -9.87 -2.30 -5.65
C PHE A 177 -9.87 -3.35 -6.73
N GLN A 178 -11.01 -3.97 -7.05
CA GLN A 178 -11.12 -4.96 -8.12
C GLN A 178 -10.73 -4.37 -9.47
N THR A 179 -11.15 -3.14 -9.77
CA THR A 179 -10.80 -2.45 -11.02
C THR A 179 -9.30 -2.24 -11.15
N ILE A 180 -8.62 -1.77 -10.09
CA ILE A 180 -7.18 -1.46 -10.16
C ILE A 180 -6.29 -2.71 -10.09
N MET A 181 -6.86 -3.87 -9.76
CA MET A 181 -6.14 -5.16 -9.72
C MET A 181 -6.19 -5.95 -11.04
N VAL A 182 -6.83 -5.40 -12.07
CA VAL A 182 -6.77 -5.96 -13.43
C VAL A 182 -5.31 -6.00 -13.90
N LYS A 183 -4.89 -7.15 -14.42
CA LYS A 183 -3.53 -7.31 -14.94
C LYS A 183 -3.38 -6.62 -16.28
N HIS A 184 -2.34 -5.83 -16.41
CA HIS A 184 -1.95 -5.20 -17.66
C HIS A 184 -0.81 -5.98 -18.35
N PRO A 185 -0.70 -5.93 -19.69
CA PRO A 185 0.48 -6.44 -20.39
C PRO A 185 1.73 -5.63 -19.96
N LEU A 186 2.89 -6.29 -19.97
CA LEU A 186 4.15 -5.58 -19.70
C LEU A 186 4.36 -4.50 -20.78
N TRP A 187 4.76 -3.32 -20.32
CA TRP A 187 5.14 -2.24 -21.23
C TRP A 187 6.44 -2.60 -21.97
N VAL A 188 6.45 -2.35 -23.27
CA VAL A 188 7.60 -2.55 -24.15
C VAL A 188 8.00 -1.17 -24.67
N GLU A 189 9.26 -0.83 -24.48
CA GLU A 189 9.85 0.39 -25.01
C GLU A 189 9.79 0.35 -26.54
N THR A 190 9.06 1.28 -27.15
CA THR A 190 9.05 1.42 -28.60
C THR A 190 10.32 2.19 -28.97
N PRO A 191 11.18 1.67 -29.88
CA PRO A 191 12.31 2.46 -30.35
C PRO A 191 11.81 3.78 -30.92
N GLU A 192 12.41 4.89 -30.53
CA GLU A 192 12.19 6.17 -31.21
C GLU A 192 12.67 5.99 -32.66
N GLU A 193 11.79 6.34 -33.63
CA GLU A 193 12.11 6.36 -35.05
C GLU A 193 13.07 7.50 -35.42
#